data_cfa2f2671af3a86157c54806b7155f89
#
_entry.id   cfa2f2671af3a86157c54806b7155f89
#
_cell.length_a   1.000
_cell.length_b   1.000
_cell.length_c   1.000
_cell.angle_alpha   90.00
_cell.angle_beta   90.00
_cell.angle_gamma   90.00
#
_symmetry.space_group_name_H-M   'P 1'
#
loop_
_entity.id
_entity.type
_entity.pdbx_description
1 polymer ?
#
loop_
_entity_poly.entity_id
_entity_poly.type
_entity_poly.pdbx_seq_one_letter_code
_entity_poly.pdbx_strand_id
1 'polypeptide(L)'
;MNSVKIYAKQTSNWGLLIGSLIFLCCSIYLFVNANQVNSPQTAKTISAVLSLPSLILFLYSIKKIAKRQLILLIDEKGIVFHPSSNLNYILWSNIAEIEELKLPRQLVINIKLIDSESYINNESQKFLQARMKFWFQLYGAVVSFDANTLD
;
A
#
# COMPACT_ATOMS: atom_id res chain seq x y z
N MET A 1 28.24 6.52 -4.91
CA MET A 1 27.90 5.42 -4.03
C MET A 1 26.45 4.99 -4.30
N ASN A 2 26.17 3.69 -4.35
CA ASN A 2 24.91 3.18 -4.92
C ASN A 2 23.86 3.03 -3.81
N SER A 3 22.80 3.84 -3.88
CA SER A 3 21.61 3.60 -3.05
C SER A 3 20.72 2.54 -3.71
N VAL A 4 20.27 1.56 -2.93
CA VAL A 4 19.29 0.55 -3.36
C VAL A 4 17.89 1.08 -3.10
N LYS A 5 17.07 1.13 -4.14
CA LYS A 5 15.68 1.58 -4.09
C LYS A 5 14.76 0.40 -4.31
N ILE A 6 13.90 0.14 -3.34
CA ILE A 6 12.92 -0.95 -3.39
C ILE A 6 11.52 -0.36 -3.49
N TYR A 7 10.76 -0.84 -4.46
CA TYR A 7 9.43 -0.32 -4.78
C TYR A 7 8.32 -1.29 -4.37
N ALA A 8 7.11 -0.78 -4.26
CA ALA A 8 5.93 -1.61 -4.02
C ALA A 8 5.62 -2.50 -5.21
N LYS A 9 5.33 -3.77 -4.96
CA LYS A 9 4.85 -4.70 -5.99
C LYS A 9 3.49 -4.25 -6.54
N GLN A 10 3.38 -4.16 -7.85
CA GLN A 10 2.20 -3.59 -8.51
C GLN A 10 1.10 -4.61 -8.83
N THR A 11 1.29 -5.90 -8.57
CA THR A 11 0.35 -6.97 -8.96
C THR A 11 -1.07 -6.74 -8.47
N SER A 12 -1.26 -6.29 -7.23
CA SER A 12 -2.59 -5.99 -6.68
C SER A 12 -3.31 -4.83 -7.39
N ASN A 13 -2.55 -3.87 -7.91
CA ASN A 13 -3.11 -2.71 -8.60
C ASN A 13 -3.66 -3.06 -9.99
N TRP A 14 -3.05 -4.03 -10.67
CA TRP A 14 -3.54 -4.55 -11.94
C TRP A 14 -4.87 -5.26 -11.80
N GLY A 15 -5.06 -6.05 -10.74
CA GLY A 15 -6.34 -6.70 -10.45
C GLY A 15 -7.47 -5.70 -10.25
N LEU A 16 -7.19 -4.61 -9.53
CA LEU A 16 -8.16 -3.54 -9.30
C LEU A 16 -8.48 -2.76 -10.58
N LEU A 17 -7.51 -2.54 -11.45
CA LEU A 17 -7.70 -1.89 -12.76
C LEU A 17 -8.58 -2.74 -13.68
N ILE A 18 -8.26 -4.03 -13.81
CA ILE A 18 -9.03 -4.95 -14.66
C ILE A 18 -10.45 -5.11 -14.13
N GLY A 19 -10.62 -5.28 -12.81
CA GLY A 19 -11.93 -5.38 -12.19
C GLY A 19 -12.79 -4.14 -12.42
N SER A 20 -12.25 -2.96 -12.19
CA SER A 20 -12.97 -1.69 -12.42
C SER A 20 -13.32 -1.48 -13.90
N LEU A 21 -12.44 -1.89 -14.83
CA LEU A 21 -12.71 -1.82 -16.27
C LEU A 21 -13.88 -2.74 -16.67
N ILE A 22 -13.90 -3.99 -16.16
CA ILE A 22 -14.99 -4.91 -16.42
C ILE A 22 -16.32 -4.34 -15.92
N PHE A 23 -16.36 -3.82 -14.68
CA PHE A 23 -17.56 -3.19 -14.13
C PHE A 23 -18.03 -1.98 -14.95
N LEU A 24 -17.09 -1.17 -15.43
CA LEU A 24 -17.41 -0.04 -16.29
C LEU A 24 -18.03 -0.49 -17.62
N CYS A 25 -17.44 -1.48 -18.28
CA CYS A 25 -17.96 -2.04 -19.51
C CYS A 25 -19.37 -2.64 -19.32
N CYS A 26 -19.58 -3.40 -18.24
CA CYS A 26 -20.89 -3.94 -17.89
C CYS A 26 -21.92 -2.84 -17.65
N SER A 27 -21.55 -1.79 -16.95
CA SER A 27 -22.46 -0.65 -16.70
C SER A 27 -22.87 0.06 -17.99
N ILE A 28 -21.91 0.30 -18.90
CA ILE A 28 -22.17 0.90 -20.21
C ILE A 28 -23.07 -0.01 -21.04
N TYR A 29 -22.77 -1.30 -21.07
CA TYR A 29 -23.58 -2.29 -21.81
C TYR A 29 -25.05 -2.30 -21.33
N LEU A 30 -25.26 -2.32 -20.01
CA LEU A 30 -26.59 -2.27 -19.42
C LEU A 30 -27.31 -0.94 -19.73
N PHE A 31 -26.60 0.17 -19.77
CA PHE A 31 -27.16 1.46 -20.11
C PHE A 31 -27.65 1.51 -21.55
N VAL A 32 -26.82 1.04 -22.50
CA VAL A 32 -27.15 1.04 -23.94
C VAL A 32 -28.30 0.11 -24.25
N ASN A 33 -28.35 -1.07 -23.62
CA ASN A 33 -29.38 -2.07 -23.85
C ASN A 33 -30.55 -1.97 -22.86
N ALA A 34 -30.66 -0.90 -22.09
CA ALA A 34 -31.71 -0.74 -21.09
C ALA A 34 -33.13 -0.86 -21.64
N ASN A 35 -33.35 -0.45 -22.90
CA ASN A 35 -34.68 -0.49 -23.54
C ASN A 35 -35.11 -1.93 -23.89
N GLN A 36 -34.22 -2.92 -23.84
CA GLN A 36 -34.51 -4.34 -24.08
C GLN A 36 -34.90 -5.09 -22.79
N VAL A 37 -34.82 -4.43 -21.64
CA VAL A 37 -35.15 -5.02 -20.33
C VAL A 37 -36.57 -4.62 -19.92
N ASN A 38 -37.27 -5.46 -19.16
CA ASN A 38 -38.66 -5.24 -18.69
C ASN A 38 -38.85 -3.93 -17.91
N SER A 39 -37.78 -3.35 -17.37
CA SER A 39 -37.82 -2.07 -16.62
C SER A 39 -36.67 -1.15 -17.08
N PRO A 40 -36.84 -0.46 -18.23
CA PRO A 40 -35.75 0.35 -18.82
C PRO A 40 -35.25 1.47 -17.90
N GLN A 41 -36.14 2.08 -17.14
CA GLN A 41 -35.80 3.19 -16.27
C GLN A 41 -34.98 2.73 -15.05
N THR A 42 -35.31 1.57 -14.50
CA THR A 42 -34.54 0.95 -13.41
C THR A 42 -33.17 0.53 -13.87
N ALA A 43 -33.06 -0.07 -15.08
CA ALA A 43 -31.79 -0.47 -15.67
C ALA A 43 -30.86 0.74 -15.90
N LYS A 44 -31.38 1.86 -16.42
CA LYS A 44 -30.61 3.11 -16.59
C LYS A 44 -30.14 3.68 -15.26
N THR A 45 -31.00 3.68 -14.24
CA THR A 45 -30.64 4.18 -12.92
C THR A 45 -29.55 3.32 -12.28
N ILE A 46 -29.69 1.99 -12.31
CA ILE A 46 -28.68 1.07 -11.77
C ILE A 46 -27.34 1.23 -12.49
N SER A 47 -27.36 1.29 -13.82
CA SER A 47 -26.13 1.45 -14.60
C SER A 47 -25.44 2.78 -14.31
N ALA A 48 -26.18 3.87 -14.15
CA ALA A 48 -25.63 5.17 -13.78
C ALA A 48 -24.99 5.15 -12.38
N VAL A 49 -25.66 4.54 -11.39
CA VAL A 49 -25.16 4.40 -10.02
C VAL A 49 -23.88 3.55 -9.98
N LEU A 50 -23.78 2.48 -10.78
CA LEU A 50 -22.59 1.61 -10.83
C LEU A 50 -21.45 2.21 -11.64
N SER A 51 -21.72 3.04 -12.65
CA SER A 51 -20.68 3.62 -13.51
C SER A 51 -19.81 4.63 -12.79
N LEU A 52 -20.37 5.45 -11.90
CA LEU A 52 -19.61 6.49 -11.18
C LEU A 52 -18.50 5.91 -10.27
N PRO A 53 -18.81 4.99 -9.34
CA PRO A 53 -17.75 4.38 -8.52
C PRO A 53 -16.74 3.59 -9.35
N SER A 54 -17.18 2.91 -10.41
CA SER A 54 -16.29 2.16 -11.28
C SER A 54 -15.30 3.07 -12.01
N LEU A 55 -15.75 4.22 -12.48
CA LEU A 55 -14.90 5.22 -13.12
C LEU A 55 -13.89 5.81 -12.12
N ILE A 56 -14.31 6.12 -10.91
CA ILE A 56 -13.42 6.63 -9.85
C ILE A 56 -12.33 5.59 -9.53
N LEU A 57 -12.71 4.33 -9.33
CA LEU A 57 -11.77 3.24 -9.06
C LEU A 57 -10.81 3.01 -10.23
N PHE A 58 -11.29 3.12 -11.46
CA PHE A 58 -10.47 2.99 -12.66
C PHE A 58 -9.40 4.08 -12.72
N LEU A 59 -9.79 5.35 -12.59
CA LEU A 59 -8.88 6.49 -12.59
C LEU A 59 -7.87 6.43 -11.42
N TYR A 60 -8.34 6.03 -10.24
CA TYR A 60 -7.48 5.81 -9.08
C TYR A 60 -6.43 4.73 -9.35
N SER A 61 -6.83 3.62 -9.98
CA SER A 61 -5.94 2.51 -10.31
C SER A 61 -4.86 2.92 -11.29
N ILE A 62 -5.21 3.67 -12.34
CA ILE A 62 -4.25 4.23 -13.30
C ILE A 62 -3.22 5.11 -12.58
N LYS A 63 -3.69 6.04 -11.75
CA LYS A 63 -2.82 6.94 -10.99
C LYS A 63 -1.87 6.16 -10.06
N LYS A 64 -2.36 5.10 -9.45
CA LYS A 64 -1.58 4.28 -8.53
C LYS A 64 -0.54 3.41 -9.26
N ILE A 65 -0.86 2.90 -10.46
CA ILE A 65 0.08 2.15 -11.31
C ILE A 65 1.15 3.09 -11.89
N ALA A 66 0.76 4.30 -12.31
CA ALA A 66 1.69 5.27 -12.86
C ALA A 66 2.72 5.77 -11.82
N LYS A 67 2.36 5.79 -10.53
CA LYS A 67 3.25 6.18 -9.44
C LYS A 67 3.80 4.95 -8.74
N ARG A 68 5.00 4.49 -9.13
CA ARG A 68 5.73 3.50 -8.34
C ARG A 68 6.01 4.08 -6.95
N GLN A 69 5.43 3.48 -5.92
CA GLN A 69 5.70 3.90 -4.55
C GLN A 69 7.03 3.31 -4.10
N LEU A 70 8.00 4.19 -3.81
CA LEU A 70 9.25 3.82 -3.18
C LEU A 70 8.94 3.47 -1.71
N ILE A 71 9.14 2.21 -1.33
CA ILE A 71 8.89 1.74 0.04
C ILE A 71 10.14 1.86 0.87
N LEU A 72 11.28 1.46 0.31
CA LEU A 72 12.52 1.32 1.06
C LEU A 72 13.66 1.92 0.26
N LEU A 73 14.45 2.73 0.93
CA LEU A 73 15.72 3.24 0.45
C LEU A 73 16.81 2.77 1.40
N ILE A 74 17.79 2.06 0.87
CA ILE A 74 18.95 1.59 1.62
C ILE A 74 20.16 2.35 1.07
N ASP A 75 20.88 3.03 1.93
CA ASP A 75 22.13 3.70 1.58
C ASP A 75 23.21 3.44 2.65
N GLU A 76 24.33 4.13 2.55
CA GLU A 76 25.45 3.97 3.46
C GLU A 76 25.16 4.45 4.87
N LYS A 77 24.23 5.37 5.04
CA LYS A 77 23.87 5.93 6.35
C LYS A 77 22.89 5.04 7.09
N GLY A 78 22.04 4.31 6.36
CA GLY A 78 21.00 3.49 6.97
C GLY A 78 19.86 3.14 6.03
N ILE A 79 18.70 2.97 6.61
CA ILE A 79 17.46 2.56 5.94
C ILE A 79 16.42 3.65 6.13
N VAL A 80 15.72 4.02 5.04
CA VAL A 80 14.57 4.92 5.06
C VAL A 80 13.34 4.19 4.57
N PHE A 81 12.31 4.12 5.40
CA PHE A 81 11.00 3.60 5.02
C PHE A 81 10.10 4.73 4.55
N HIS A 82 9.38 4.50 3.44
CA HIS A 82 8.48 5.50 2.86
C HIS A 82 9.12 6.89 2.73
N PRO A 83 10.13 7.07 1.86
CA PRO A 83 10.87 8.34 1.77
C PRO A 83 10.01 9.56 1.44
N SER A 84 8.74 9.38 1.08
CA SER A 84 7.75 10.45 0.91
C SER A 84 7.11 10.92 2.23
N SER A 85 7.27 10.16 3.31
CA SER A 85 6.93 10.57 4.67
C SER A 85 8.19 11.16 5.32
N ASN A 86 8.04 12.14 6.22
CA ASN A 86 9.17 12.72 6.97
C ASN A 86 9.79 11.71 7.98
N LEU A 87 9.79 10.42 7.63
CA LEU A 87 10.38 9.39 8.46
C LEU A 87 11.89 9.55 8.50
N ASN A 88 12.40 9.61 9.72
CA ASN A 88 13.82 9.70 9.99
C ASN A 88 14.56 8.47 9.46
N TYR A 89 15.81 8.66 9.08
CA TYR A 89 16.72 7.56 8.80
C TYR A 89 16.85 6.64 10.02
N ILE A 90 16.74 5.34 9.78
CA ILE A 90 17.22 4.35 10.73
C ILE A 90 18.69 4.13 10.42
N LEU A 91 19.55 4.72 11.25
CA LEU A 91 20.99 4.57 11.09
C LEU A 91 21.41 3.11 11.31
N TRP A 92 22.39 2.63 10.54
CA TRP A 92 22.95 1.29 10.75
C TRP A 92 23.42 1.07 12.19
N SER A 93 23.96 2.12 12.82
CA SER A 93 24.41 2.09 14.21
C SER A 93 23.29 1.91 15.24
N ASN A 94 22.03 2.16 14.86
CA ASN A 94 20.86 1.99 15.75
C ASN A 94 20.10 0.68 15.47
N ILE A 95 20.52 -0.13 14.50
CA ILE A 95 19.90 -1.43 14.24
C ILE A 95 20.56 -2.45 15.17
N ALA A 96 19.76 -3.06 16.05
CA ALA A 96 20.19 -4.13 16.93
C ALA A 96 20.16 -5.48 16.20
N GLU A 97 19.07 -5.74 15.45
CA GLU A 97 18.85 -7.04 14.81
C GLU A 97 17.86 -6.88 13.64
N ILE A 98 18.06 -7.67 12.60
CA ILE A 98 17.09 -7.86 11.51
C ILE A 98 16.65 -9.32 11.56
N GLU A 99 15.36 -9.54 11.82
CA GLU A 99 14.78 -10.86 11.99
C GLU A 99 13.78 -11.16 10.87
N GLU A 100 13.86 -12.37 10.34
CA GLU A 100 12.92 -12.88 9.34
C GLU A 100 11.87 -13.76 10.02
N LEU A 101 10.62 -13.37 9.93
CA LEU A 101 9.49 -14.09 10.50
C LEU A 101 8.66 -14.73 9.38
N LYS A 102 8.73 -16.05 9.26
CA LYS A 102 7.97 -16.82 8.27
C LYS A 102 6.58 -17.12 8.80
N LEU A 103 5.59 -16.40 8.30
CA LEU A 103 4.18 -16.70 8.53
C LEU A 103 3.62 -17.55 7.36
N PRO A 104 2.49 -18.28 7.54
CA PRO A 104 1.98 -19.24 6.53
C PRO A 104 1.78 -18.68 5.12
N ARG A 105 1.66 -17.36 4.96
CA ARG A 105 1.44 -16.68 3.66
C ARG A 105 2.22 -15.38 3.50
N GLN A 106 3.07 -15.06 4.47
CA GLN A 106 3.78 -13.79 4.51
C GLN A 106 5.19 -13.99 5.02
N LEU A 107 6.13 -13.30 4.39
CA LEU A 107 7.48 -13.18 4.87
C LEU A 107 7.63 -11.79 5.46
N VAL A 108 7.64 -11.71 6.79
CA VAL A 108 7.76 -10.43 7.50
C VAL A 108 9.20 -10.21 7.92
N ILE A 109 9.75 -9.07 7.57
CA ILE A 109 11.06 -8.63 8.03
C ILE A 109 10.85 -7.63 9.15
N ASN A 110 11.38 -7.96 10.31
CA ASN A 110 11.33 -7.15 11.52
C ASN A 110 12.69 -6.49 11.76
N ILE A 111 12.69 -5.19 11.99
CA ILE A 111 13.88 -4.44 12.36
C ILE A 111 13.75 -4.01 13.81
N LYS A 112 14.63 -4.57 14.65
CA LYS A 112 14.76 -4.21 16.06
C LYS A 112 15.80 -3.12 16.19
N LEU A 113 15.50 -2.08 16.94
CA LEU A 113 16.39 -0.96 17.18
C LEU A 113 16.98 -1.02 18.58
N ILE A 114 18.21 -0.52 18.73
CA ILE A 114 18.89 -0.37 20.03
C ILE A 114 18.09 0.61 20.89
N ASP A 115 17.70 1.77 20.32
CA ASP A 115 16.87 2.77 20.99
C ASP A 115 15.51 2.91 20.30
N SER A 116 14.67 1.93 20.57
CA SER A 116 13.31 1.85 20.00
C SER A 116 12.39 2.95 20.54
N GLU A 117 12.49 3.26 21.82
CA GLU A 117 11.60 4.25 22.47
C GLU A 117 11.85 5.65 21.96
N SER A 118 13.09 6.06 21.87
CA SER A 118 13.46 7.37 21.33
C SER A 118 13.01 7.52 19.88
N TYR A 119 13.21 6.46 19.06
CA TYR A 119 12.78 6.47 17.67
C TYR A 119 11.26 6.65 17.54
N ILE A 120 10.47 5.92 18.34
CA ILE A 120 9.00 6.03 18.36
C ILE A 120 8.56 7.42 18.84
N ASN A 121 9.19 7.96 19.87
CA ASN A 121 8.79 9.23 20.45
C ASN A 121 9.15 10.43 19.55
N ASN A 122 10.16 10.30 18.70
CA ASN A 122 10.55 11.32 17.73
C ASN A 122 9.64 11.34 16.48
N GLU A 123 8.71 10.38 16.33
CA GLU A 123 7.74 10.40 15.22
C GLU A 123 6.71 11.51 15.45
N SER A 124 6.62 12.42 14.47
CA SER A 124 5.74 13.60 14.54
C SER A 124 4.26 13.24 14.33
N GLN A 125 3.97 12.18 13.59
CA GLN A 125 2.61 11.77 13.28
C GLN A 125 2.07 10.80 14.33
N LYS A 126 1.11 11.27 15.15
CA LYS A 126 0.50 10.48 16.24
C LYS A 126 -0.02 9.11 15.80
N PHE A 127 -0.59 9.02 14.59
CA PHE A 127 -1.09 7.75 14.05
C PHE A 127 0.05 6.75 13.77
N LEU A 128 1.15 7.21 13.17
CA LEU A 128 2.32 6.38 12.93
C LEU A 128 2.99 5.97 14.24
N GLN A 129 3.10 6.90 15.20
CA GLN A 129 3.62 6.63 16.53
C GLN A 129 2.82 5.53 17.24
N ALA A 130 1.47 5.63 17.23
CA ALA A 130 0.60 4.61 17.83
C ALA A 130 0.77 3.24 17.16
N ARG A 131 0.88 3.22 15.82
CA ARG A 131 1.13 2.00 15.06
C ARG A 131 2.48 1.39 15.39
N MET A 132 3.54 2.18 15.49
CA MET A 132 4.88 1.71 15.87
C MET A 132 4.88 1.13 17.30
N LYS A 133 4.21 1.78 18.26
CA LYS A 133 4.05 1.26 19.63
C LYS A 133 3.35 -0.08 19.64
N PHE A 134 2.28 -0.23 18.87
CA PHE A 134 1.53 -1.48 18.76
C PHE A 134 2.41 -2.62 18.20
N TRP A 135 3.15 -2.37 17.10
CA TRP A 135 4.06 -3.36 16.54
C TRP A 135 5.21 -3.71 17.48
N PHE A 136 5.77 -2.72 18.16
CA PHE A 136 6.81 -2.92 19.15
C PHE A 136 6.35 -3.81 20.31
N GLN A 137 5.12 -3.61 20.80
CA GLN A 137 4.55 -4.45 21.85
C GLN A 137 4.31 -5.90 21.42
N LEU A 138 3.91 -6.12 20.15
CA LEU A 138 3.60 -7.46 19.65
C LEU A 138 4.84 -8.25 19.22
N TYR A 139 5.80 -7.61 18.59
CA TYR A 139 6.92 -8.28 17.92
C TYR A 139 8.29 -7.84 18.41
N GLY A 140 8.35 -6.88 19.34
CA GLY A 140 9.62 -6.28 19.78
C GLY A 140 10.34 -5.48 18.68
N ALA A 141 9.66 -5.20 17.57
CA ALA A 141 10.22 -4.51 16.42
C ALA A 141 9.44 -3.23 16.12
N VAL A 142 10.18 -2.15 15.90
CA VAL A 142 9.58 -0.83 15.59
C VAL A 142 9.10 -0.76 14.15
N VAL A 143 9.82 -1.44 13.26
CA VAL A 143 9.51 -1.46 11.83
C VAL A 143 9.36 -2.91 11.39
N SER A 144 8.22 -3.20 10.78
CA SER A 144 7.91 -4.49 10.20
C SER A 144 7.30 -4.30 8.82
N PHE A 145 7.71 -5.10 7.86
CA PHE A 145 7.15 -5.05 6.51
C PHE A 145 7.09 -6.45 5.90
N ASP A 146 6.09 -6.66 5.06
CA ASP A 146 5.93 -7.90 4.31
C ASP A 146 6.83 -7.87 3.06
N ALA A 147 7.82 -8.75 3.05
CA ALA A 147 8.78 -8.86 1.94
C ALA A 147 8.09 -9.25 0.61
N ASN A 148 6.94 -9.94 0.66
CA ASN A 148 6.19 -10.29 -0.56
C ASN A 148 5.56 -9.07 -1.24
N THR A 149 5.52 -7.93 -0.58
CA THR A 149 5.00 -6.66 -1.16
C THR A 149 6.09 -5.84 -1.85
N LEU A 150 7.33 -6.29 -1.79
CA LEU A 150 8.50 -5.64 -2.39
C LEU A 150 8.75 -6.16 -3.82
N ASP A 151 9.33 -5.28 -4.64
CA ASP A 151 9.72 -5.53 -6.04
C ASP A 151 11.18 -5.13 -6.27
#